data_aafb27b51003e5c005478efb2ff7c0c4
#
_entry.id   aafb27b51003e5c005478efb2ff7c0c4
#
_cell.length_a   1.000
_cell.length_b   1.000
_cell.length_c   1.000
_cell.angle_alpha   90.00
_cell.angle_beta   90.00
_cell.angle_gamma   90.00
#
_symmetry.space_group_name_H-M   'P 1'
#
loop_
_entity.id
_entity.type
_entity.pdbx_description
1 polymer ?
#
loop_
_entity_poly.entity_id
_entity_poly.type
_entity_poly.pdbx_seq_one_letter_code
_entity_poly.pdbx_strand_id
1 'polypeptide(L)'
;MKKWCALTIVLLFVVGQVWSQTTISGKVVSVESGNPVDGANIRVDHSLAGCSTNAKGEFILRNLPEGTHELRVTHVSYAPKSVTVKSGESQVVVQLENSYINIGQVVVTGTGTHRRMKDSPVPVSVITAQDIREANLSTMEEVLTKMNASFAFVTSGMGTTMSLNGLNDDYILVLENGRRLAGDDRISRINVANIKRVEILNGAASALYGSDAIGGVINIITDDAKNVMQVSSDTRYGSKGRFSEAVNADFNQGKFGSYTSYQRLQADGWQLNALEAAYATDKETKRKYRNPEKDKATDKEASTAFYSNTVNQRFTYAVNDRLTLGIRGTYYNWENDRPASVYKYNMEHETYTYGAGAKYMINKSAYIDADFYSDNFTSRYDSVSKPGEASRGKDTRKKVHYYNGSVKRIFKLGQAQKFSVGMEYVKETLMSATDDLDGENMYTMALFLQDEIRLWKNFQAVVGLRYIYNEFFKNYATPNVALSYKWGDLNFRASYASGFRTPTLSQLYATDVAKTTDMVTIPNFNLKPEKSDYFMLNAEYVHNRISFSVSGYINKIRDMINYRGIDPAIAEQLGYGKHDEAQQRDNISRAEVKGVKAVLNVYAGAGFSVGGSYHFMDTEDKTTQEP
;
A
#
# COMPACT_ATOMS: atom_id res chain seq x y z
N MET A 1 -54.23 25.67 25.44
CA MET A 1 -54.58 24.39 24.80
C MET A 1 -55.07 24.51 23.35
N LYS A 2 -54.74 25.60 22.59
CA LYS A 2 -55.16 25.75 21.16
C LYS A 2 -54.00 25.79 20.14
N LYS A 3 -52.75 25.51 20.59
CA LYS A 3 -51.58 25.53 19.68
C LYS A 3 -50.97 24.13 19.42
N TRP A 4 -51.48 23.08 20.01
CA TRP A 4 -51.00 21.71 19.84
C TRP A 4 -51.80 20.86 18.84
N CYS A 5 -53.01 21.30 18.46
CA CYS A 5 -53.81 20.60 17.45
C CYS A 5 -53.42 20.89 15.99
N ALA A 6 -52.68 21.98 15.73
CA ALA A 6 -52.24 22.30 14.37
C ALA A 6 -50.96 21.51 13.91
N LEU A 7 -50.14 21.03 14.86
CA LEU A 7 -48.93 20.26 14.56
C LEU A 7 -49.25 18.79 14.26
N THR A 8 -50.34 18.26 14.81
CA THR A 8 -50.75 16.87 14.59
C THR A 8 -51.46 16.66 13.26
N ILE A 9 -52.04 17.70 12.67
CA ILE A 9 -52.71 17.63 11.36
C ILE A 9 -51.68 17.73 10.22
N VAL A 10 -50.55 18.43 10.39
CA VAL A 10 -49.48 18.48 9.38
C VAL A 10 -48.68 17.16 9.31
N LEU A 11 -48.65 16.38 10.40
CA LEU A 11 -48.00 15.05 10.37
C LEU A 11 -48.86 13.95 9.75
N LEU A 12 -50.16 14.16 9.56
CA LEU A 12 -51.08 13.19 8.96
C LEU A 12 -51.24 13.32 7.44
N PHE A 13 -50.69 14.38 6.82
CA PHE A 13 -50.77 14.59 5.36
C PHE A 13 -49.52 14.14 4.58
N VAL A 14 -48.51 13.53 5.25
CA VAL A 14 -47.29 12.99 4.58
C VAL A 14 -47.42 11.49 4.30
N VAL A 15 -48.54 10.84 4.62
CA VAL A 15 -48.75 9.41 4.36
C VAL A 15 -49.77 9.23 3.26
N GLY A 16 -49.32 9.27 2.00
CA GLY A 16 -50.26 9.02 0.89
C GLY A 16 -49.67 8.99 -0.52
N GLN A 17 -48.36 8.70 -0.66
CA GLN A 17 -47.87 8.22 -1.96
C GLN A 17 -47.85 6.69 -1.93
N VAL A 18 -48.90 6.05 -2.38
CA VAL A 18 -48.88 4.62 -2.72
C VAL A 18 -47.99 4.47 -3.95
N TRP A 19 -46.71 4.23 -3.71
CA TRP A 19 -45.80 3.85 -4.78
C TRP A 19 -46.22 2.46 -5.22
N SER A 20 -46.52 2.30 -6.50
CA SER A 20 -46.70 0.98 -7.10
C SER A 20 -45.42 0.19 -6.87
N GLN A 21 -45.48 -0.79 -5.98
CA GLN A 21 -44.33 -1.62 -5.62
C GLN A 21 -44.31 -2.82 -6.56
N THR A 22 -43.27 -2.90 -7.38
CA THR A 22 -43.11 -3.97 -8.34
C THR A 22 -42.10 -5.02 -7.84
N THR A 23 -42.21 -6.21 -8.40
CA THR A 23 -41.37 -7.35 -8.03
C THR A 23 -40.55 -7.78 -9.24
N ILE A 24 -39.25 -8.04 -9.04
CA ILE A 24 -38.40 -8.68 -10.02
C ILE A 24 -38.09 -10.10 -9.52
N SER A 25 -38.26 -11.10 -10.36
CA SER A 25 -37.94 -12.48 -10.02
C SER A 25 -37.13 -13.16 -11.12
N GLY A 26 -36.26 -14.09 -10.72
CA GLY A 26 -35.41 -14.75 -11.69
C GLY A 26 -34.60 -15.90 -11.08
N LYS A 27 -33.62 -16.35 -11.84
CA LYS A 27 -32.75 -17.46 -11.49
C LYS A 27 -31.31 -17.12 -11.82
N VAL A 28 -30.40 -17.49 -10.93
CA VAL A 28 -28.95 -17.41 -11.16
C VAL A 28 -28.41 -18.81 -11.47
N VAL A 29 -27.67 -18.95 -12.57
CA VAL A 29 -27.10 -20.21 -13.01
C VAL A 29 -25.62 -20.04 -13.41
N SER A 30 -24.85 -21.10 -13.32
CA SER A 30 -23.47 -21.15 -13.81
C SER A 30 -23.44 -21.22 -15.34
N VAL A 31 -22.60 -20.42 -15.99
CA VAL A 31 -22.37 -20.48 -17.45
C VAL A 31 -21.81 -21.84 -17.87
N GLU A 32 -20.91 -22.42 -17.06
CA GLU A 32 -20.20 -23.66 -17.45
C GLU A 32 -21.03 -24.91 -17.25
N SER A 33 -21.78 -25.00 -16.15
CA SER A 33 -22.48 -26.23 -15.78
C SER A 33 -23.99 -26.16 -16.01
N GLY A 34 -24.53 -24.94 -16.21
CA GLY A 34 -25.98 -24.68 -16.23
C GLY A 34 -26.68 -24.89 -14.88
N ASN A 35 -25.94 -25.30 -13.85
CA ASN A 35 -26.47 -25.58 -12.53
C ASN A 35 -26.92 -24.29 -11.81
N PRO A 36 -27.96 -24.38 -10.97
CA PRO A 36 -28.36 -23.26 -10.13
C PRO A 36 -27.26 -22.85 -9.16
N VAL A 37 -27.10 -21.55 -8.93
CA VAL A 37 -26.15 -20.98 -7.96
C VAL A 37 -26.91 -20.63 -6.68
N ASP A 38 -26.65 -21.38 -5.62
CA ASP A 38 -27.21 -21.14 -4.29
C ASP A 38 -26.42 -20.03 -3.56
N GLY A 39 -27.11 -19.18 -2.77
CA GLY A 39 -26.47 -18.13 -1.97
C GLY A 39 -25.87 -16.97 -2.77
N ALA A 40 -26.18 -16.84 -4.07
CA ALA A 40 -25.78 -15.64 -4.82
C ALA A 40 -26.50 -14.41 -4.27
N ASN A 41 -25.72 -13.38 -3.92
CA ASN A 41 -26.25 -12.12 -3.40
C ASN A 41 -26.62 -11.19 -4.57
N ILE A 42 -27.85 -10.75 -4.62
CA ILE A 42 -28.37 -9.84 -5.61
C ILE A 42 -28.69 -8.50 -4.93
N ARG A 43 -28.08 -7.42 -5.40
CA ARG A 43 -28.30 -6.05 -4.93
C ARG A 43 -28.76 -5.19 -6.09
N VAL A 44 -29.68 -4.29 -5.80
CA VAL A 44 -30.05 -3.22 -6.72
C VAL A 44 -29.07 -2.07 -6.51
N ASP A 45 -28.36 -1.66 -7.56
CA ASP A 45 -27.42 -0.54 -7.47
C ASP A 45 -28.16 0.75 -7.03
N HIS A 46 -27.49 1.51 -6.13
CA HIS A 46 -28.03 2.72 -5.52
C HIS A 46 -29.31 2.53 -4.68
N SER A 47 -29.55 1.31 -4.16
CA SER A 47 -30.69 0.97 -3.31
C SER A 47 -30.28 0.06 -2.16
N LEU A 48 -31.08 0.03 -1.09
CA LEU A 48 -30.97 -0.93 0.01
C LEU A 48 -31.63 -2.27 -0.32
N ALA A 49 -32.34 -2.38 -1.45
CA ALA A 49 -33.03 -3.58 -1.85
C ALA A 49 -32.02 -4.65 -2.31
N GLY A 50 -32.18 -5.84 -1.76
CA GLY A 50 -31.35 -6.99 -2.13
C GLY A 50 -31.94 -8.29 -1.58
N CYS A 51 -31.46 -9.42 -2.10
CA CYS A 51 -31.82 -10.76 -1.64
C CYS A 51 -30.69 -11.73 -2.00
N SER A 52 -30.80 -12.97 -1.50
CA SER A 52 -29.92 -14.07 -1.92
C SER A 52 -30.73 -15.14 -2.64
N THR A 53 -30.08 -15.89 -3.53
CA THR A 53 -30.72 -17.04 -4.19
C THR A 53 -30.90 -18.20 -3.22
N ASN A 54 -31.94 -19.01 -3.46
CA ASN A 54 -32.16 -20.27 -2.77
C ASN A 54 -31.39 -21.44 -3.44
N ALA A 55 -31.47 -22.67 -2.90
CA ALA A 55 -30.81 -23.85 -3.42
C ALA A 55 -31.17 -24.21 -4.88
N LYS A 56 -32.27 -23.66 -5.41
CA LYS A 56 -32.64 -23.77 -6.82
C LYS A 56 -32.12 -22.62 -7.68
N GLY A 57 -31.32 -21.71 -7.08
CA GLY A 57 -30.80 -20.51 -7.72
C GLY A 57 -31.85 -19.42 -7.91
N GLU A 58 -33.04 -19.53 -7.35
CA GLU A 58 -34.14 -18.58 -7.56
C GLU A 58 -34.03 -17.39 -6.60
N PHE A 59 -34.42 -16.22 -7.07
CA PHE A 59 -34.49 -14.99 -6.28
C PHE A 59 -35.76 -14.20 -6.54
N ILE A 60 -36.17 -13.40 -5.55
CA ILE A 60 -37.29 -12.46 -5.64
C ILE A 60 -36.88 -11.17 -4.93
N LEU A 61 -36.83 -10.09 -5.70
CA LEU A 61 -36.69 -8.71 -5.20
C LEU A 61 -38.07 -8.09 -5.14
N ARG A 62 -38.43 -7.54 -3.98
CA ARG A 62 -39.74 -6.92 -3.73
C ARG A 62 -39.57 -5.45 -3.41
N ASN A 63 -40.68 -4.70 -3.54
CA ASN A 63 -40.80 -3.30 -3.13
C ASN A 63 -39.84 -2.38 -3.92
N LEU A 64 -39.70 -2.62 -5.22
CA LEU A 64 -38.91 -1.76 -6.09
C LEU A 64 -39.77 -0.66 -6.71
N PRO A 65 -39.25 0.57 -6.86
CA PRO A 65 -39.92 1.63 -7.63
C PRO A 65 -40.11 1.20 -9.09
N GLU A 66 -41.05 1.80 -9.78
CA GLU A 66 -41.17 1.63 -11.23
C GLU A 66 -39.92 2.21 -11.95
N GLY A 67 -39.40 1.49 -12.94
CA GLY A 67 -38.26 1.93 -13.73
C GLY A 67 -37.30 0.82 -14.12
N THR A 68 -36.13 1.21 -14.57
CA THR A 68 -35.04 0.31 -14.93
C THR A 68 -34.03 0.27 -13.81
N HIS A 69 -33.66 -0.92 -13.38
CA HIS A 69 -32.71 -1.18 -12.29
C HIS A 69 -31.50 -1.92 -12.78
N GLU A 70 -30.34 -1.57 -12.26
CA GLU A 70 -29.11 -2.36 -12.42
C GLU A 70 -29.00 -3.31 -11.22
N LEU A 71 -29.07 -4.63 -11.48
CA LEU A 71 -28.86 -5.66 -10.48
C LEU A 71 -27.40 -6.09 -10.50
N ARG A 72 -26.74 -5.97 -9.37
CA ARG A 72 -25.39 -6.52 -9.17
C ARG A 72 -25.49 -7.86 -8.46
N VAL A 73 -25.09 -8.92 -9.16
CA VAL A 73 -25.07 -10.29 -8.64
C VAL A 73 -23.65 -10.68 -8.29
N THR A 74 -23.46 -11.16 -7.05
CA THR A 74 -22.15 -11.58 -6.52
C THR A 74 -22.27 -12.92 -5.84
N HIS A 75 -21.22 -13.74 -5.94
CA HIS A 75 -21.11 -15.02 -5.24
C HIS A 75 -19.63 -15.33 -5.02
N VAL A 76 -19.29 -16.07 -3.95
CA VAL A 76 -17.89 -16.38 -3.58
C VAL A 76 -17.12 -17.13 -4.67
N SER A 77 -17.80 -17.99 -5.45
CA SER A 77 -17.20 -18.83 -6.49
C SER A 77 -17.40 -18.30 -7.91
N TYR A 78 -18.01 -17.14 -8.10
CA TYR A 78 -18.37 -16.61 -9.42
C TYR A 78 -17.94 -15.16 -9.59
N ALA A 79 -17.61 -14.77 -10.82
CA ALA A 79 -17.32 -13.40 -11.17
C ALA A 79 -18.57 -12.53 -10.97
N PRO A 80 -18.45 -11.34 -10.33
CA PRO A 80 -19.57 -10.43 -10.20
C PRO A 80 -20.13 -10.03 -11.57
N LYS A 81 -21.45 -9.99 -11.70
CA LYS A 81 -22.13 -9.58 -12.92
C LYS A 81 -23.20 -8.56 -12.63
N SER A 82 -23.23 -7.50 -13.44
CA SER A 82 -24.35 -6.54 -13.46
C SER A 82 -25.27 -6.84 -14.64
N VAL A 83 -26.57 -6.77 -14.38
CA VAL A 83 -27.62 -6.94 -15.39
C VAL A 83 -28.66 -5.83 -15.23
N THR A 84 -29.10 -5.25 -16.34
CA THR A 84 -30.14 -4.23 -16.36
C THR A 84 -31.47 -4.92 -16.56
N VAL A 85 -32.44 -4.66 -15.67
CA VAL A 85 -33.77 -5.26 -15.65
C VAL A 85 -34.85 -4.18 -15.46
N LYS A 86 -36.07 -4.43 -15.94
CA LYS A 86 -37.19 -3.54 -15.70
C LYS A 86 -38.03 -4.01 -14.52
N SER A 87 -38.65 -3.07 -13.82
CA SER A 87 -39.62 -3.38 -12.76
C SER A 87 -40.76 -4.25 -13.30
N GLY A 88 -41.11 -5.30 -12.53
CA GLY A 88 -42.14 -6.27 -12.94
C GLY A 88 -41.63 -7.38 -13.85
N GLU A 89 -40.34 -7.38 -14.20
CA GLU A 89 -39.77 -8.44 -15.03
C GLU A 89 -39.68 -9.75 -14.22
N SER A 90 -40.23 -10.82 -14.78
CA SER A 90 -40.22 -12.16 -14.21
C SER A 90 -39.35 -13.10 -15.09
N GLN A 91 -38.77 -14.15 -14.47
CA GLN A 91 -37.91 -15.13 -15.14
C GLN A 91 -36.59 -14.56 -15.67
N VAL A 92 -36.05 -13.53 -15.01
CA VAL A 92 -34.71 -13.03 -15.32
C VAL A 92 -33.67 -14.13 -15.09
N VAL A 93 -32.90 -14.49 -16.12
CA VAL A 93 -31.82 -15.47 -15.99
C VAL A 93 -30.48 -14.75 -15.95
N VAL A 94 -29.81 -14.84 -14.80
CA VAL A 94 -28.45 -14.32 -14.64
C VAL A 94 -27.47 -15.46 -14.73
N GLN A 95 -26.64 -15.44 -15.75
CA GLN A 95 -25.58 -16.44 -15.93
C GLN A 95 -24.28 -15.90 -15.34
N LEU A 96 -23.74 -16.56 -14.30
CA LEU A 96 -22.46 -16.21 -13.69
C LEU A 96 -21.35 -17.10 -14.25
N GLU A 97 -20.25 -16.45 -14.59
CA GLU A 97 -19.00 -17.14 -14.95
C GLU A 97 -18.24 -17.50 -13.68
N ASN A 98 -17.69 -18.73 -13.61
CA ASN A 98 -16.90 -19.17 -12.47
C ASN A 98 -15.67 -18.24 -12.28
N SER A 99 -15.45 -17.79 -11.06
CA SER A 99 -14.30 -16.97 -10.70
C SER A 99 -13.19 -17.82 -10.12
N TYR A 100 -12.64 -18.71 -10.95
CA TYR A 100 -11.61 -19.67 -10.49
C TYR A 100 -10.26 -19.03 -10.23
N ILE A 101 -9.99 -17.87 -10.84
CA ILE A 101 -8.73 -17.14 -10.71
C ILE A 101 -9.04 -15.65 -10.86
N ASN A 102 -8.41 -14.80 -10.06
CA ASN A 102 -8.58 -13.32 -10.06
C ASN A 102 -8.15 -12.62 -11.36
N ILE A 103 -8.34 -13.25 -12.52
CA ILE A 103 -7.88 -12.79 -13.85
C ILE A 103 -8.60 -11.54 -14.33
N GLY A 104 -9.84 -11.33 -13.87
CA GLY A 104 -10.66 -10.16 -14.21
C GLY A 104 -10.36 -8.90 -13.41
N GLN A 105 -9.48 -8.98 -12.43
CA GLN A 105 -9.16 -7.83 -11.58
C GLN A 105 -8.57 -6.68 -12.37
N VAL A 106 -9.01 -5.46 -12.03
CA VAL A 106 -8.47 -4.23 -12.57
C VAL A 106 -7.31 -3.77 -11.68
N VAL A 107 -6.16 -3.55 -12.28
CA VAL A 107 -4.95 -3.02 -11.66
C VAL A 107 -4.59 -1.67 -12.25
N VAL A 108 -3.87 -0.87 -11.50
CA VAL A 108 -3.41 0.47 -11.91
C VAL A 108 -1.88 0.58 -11.84
N THR A 109 -1.24 -0.09 -10.89
CA THR A 109 0.15 0.13 -10.52
C THR A 109 1.14 -0.17 -11.64
N GLY A 110 0.88 -1.17 -12.47
CA GLY A 110 1.81 -1.54 -13.54
C GLY A 110 1.94 -0.53 -14.69
N THR A 111 0.90 0.29 -14.93
CA THR A 111 0.87 1.25 -16.05
C THR A 111 0.31 2.62 -15.68
N GLY A 112 -0.02 2.87 -14.40
CA GLY A 112 -0.65 4.12 -13.96
C GLY A 112 -2.07 4.33 -14.48
N THR A 113 -2.65 3.35 -15.19
CA THR A 113 -3.99 3.40 -15.76
C THR A 113 -4.77 2.12 -15.45
N HIS A 114 -6.11 2.25 -15.30
CA HIS A 114 -6.96 1.09 -15.06
C HIS A 114 -6.89 0.06 -16.20
N ARG A 115 -6.53 -1.19 -15.85
CA ARG A 115 -6.36 -2.27 -16.80
C ARG A 115 -6.67 -3.62 -16.12
N ARG A 116 -7.19 -4.60 -16.87
CA ARG A 116 -7.30 -5.96 -16.33
C ARG A 116 -5.90 -6.53 -16.11
N MET A 117 -5.68 -7.23 -15.01
CA MET A 117 -4.37 -7.79 -14.63
C MET A 117 -3.76 -8.65 -15.74
N LYS A 118 -4.59 -9.52 -16.38
CA LYS A 118 -4.16 -10.37 -17.52
C LYS A 118 -3.71 -9.59 -18.75
N ASP A 119 -4.10 -8.32 -18.88
CA ASP A 119 -3.78 -7.47 -20.03
C ASP A 119 -2.63 -6.51 -19.70
N SER A 120 -2.06 -6.58 -18.49
CA SER A 120 -0.93 -5.74 -18.09
C SER A 120 0.39 -6.24 -18.71
N PRO A 121 1.14 -5.40 -19.44
CA PRO A 121 2.46 -5.76 -19.93
C PRO A 121 3.50 -5.90 -18.82
N VAL A 122 3.25 -5.32 -17.65
CA VAL A 122 4.08 -5.49 -16.45
C VAL A 122 3.32 -6.38 -15.47
N PRO A 123 3.91 -7.48 -14.96
CA PRO A 123 3.30 -8.32 -13.96
C PRO A 123 3.06 -7.56 -12.66
N VAL A 124 1.84 -7.62 -12.16
CA VAL A 124 1.43 -7.05 -10.87
C VAL A 124 0.86 -8.17 -10.01
N SER A 125 1.39 -8.36 -8.81
CA SER A 125 0.79 -9.25 -7.82
C SER A 125 -0.35 -8.51 -7.13
N VAL A 126 -1.48 -9.16 -6.94
CA VAL A 126 -2.66 -8.57 -6.29
C VAL A 126 -3.09 -9.42 -5.12
N ILE A 127 -3.27 -8.78 -3.96
CA ILE A 127 -3.89 -9.37 -2.77
C ILE A 127 -5.24 -8.68 -2.60
N THR A 128 -6.32 -9.45 -2.59
CA THR A 128 -7.67 -8.88 -2.52
C THR A 128 -8.16 -8.71 -1.09
N ALA A 129 -9.20 -7.88 -0.90
CA ALA A 129 -9.92 -7.80 0.37
C ALA A 129 -10.47 -9.17 0.82
N GLN A 130 -10.83 -10.04 -0.12
CA GLN A 130 -11.30 -11.39 0.17
C GLN A 130 -10.18 -12.27 0.72
N ASP A 131 -9.01 -12.28 0.07
CA ASP A 131 -7.83 -13.02 0.54
C ASP A 131 -7.45 -12.61 1.97
N ILE A 132 -7.47 -11.30 2.26
CA ILE A 132 -7.17 -10.74 3.58
C ILE A 132 -8.17 -11.21 4.64
N ARG A 133 -9.48 -11.19 4.32
CA ARG A 133 -10.53 -11.65 5.24
C ARG A 133 -10.49 -13.15 5.48
N GLU A 134 -10.33 -13.95 4.42
CA GLU A 134 -10.28 -15.42 4.51
C GLU A 134 -9.07 -15.91 5.32
N ALA A 135 -7.93 -15.21 5.20
CA ALA A 135 -6.74 -15.51 5.99
C ALA A 135 -6.76 -14.87 7.40
N ASN A 136 -7.82 -14.13 7.75
CA ASN A 136 -8.01 -13.47 9.04
C ASN A 136 -6.82 -12.57 9.44
N LEU A 137 -6.35 -11.71 8.51
CA LEU A 137 -5.22 -10.83 8.73
C LEU A 137 -5.67 -9.47 9.25
N SER A 138 -4.92 -8.89 10.19
CA SER A 138 -5.27 -7.64 10.87
C SER A 138 -4.23 -6.52 10.71
N THR A 139 -3.01 -6.84 10.28
CA THR A 139 -1.94 -5.87 10.02
C THR A 139 -1.38 -6.01 8.62
N MET A 140 -0.81 -4.95 8.07
CA MET A 140 -0.19 -4.99 6.74
C MET A 140 1.05 -5.88 6.69
N GLU A 141 1.80 -5.97 7.78
CA GLU A 141 2.94 -6.89 7.90
C GLU A 141 2.48 -8.34 7.72
N GLU A 142 1.36 -8.71 8.36
CA GLU A 142 0.76 -10.04 8.17
C GLU A 142 0.30 -10.26 6.74
N VAL A 143 -0.35 -9.26 6.12
CA VAL A 143 -0.83 -9.33 4.74
C VAL A 143 0.32 -9.56 3.77
N LEU A 144 1.38 -8.77 3.87
CA LEU A 144 2.52 -8.87 2.96
C LEU A 144 3.30 -10.16 3.17
N THR A 145 3.60 -10.52 4.42
CA THR A 145 4.41 -11.71 4.73
C THR A 145 3.71 -13.02 4.35
N LYS A 146 2.41 -13.13 4.67
CA LYS A 146 1.67 -14.38 4.44
C LYS A 146 1.21 -14.56 3.01
N MET A 147 0.99 -13.44 2.29
CA MET A 147 0.42 -13.48 0.94
C MET A 147 1.45 -13.34 -0.18
N ASN A 148 2.70 -12.98 0.13
CA ASN A 148 3.73 -12.81 -0.89
C ASN A 148 5.13 -13.16 -0.37
N ALA A 149 5.70 -14.25 -0.89
CA ALA A 149 7.01 -14.78 -0.50
C ALA A 149 8.21 -13.86 -0.80
N SER A 150 8.00 -12.72 -1.47
CA SER A 150 9.09 -11.76 -1.74
C SER A 150 9.34 -10.79 -0.58
N PHE A 151 8.46 -10.77 0.43
CA PHE A 151 8.60 -9.91 1.60
C PHE A 151 9.22 -10.65 2.78
N ALA A 152 10.07 -9.94 3.50
CA ALA A 152 10.52 -10.34 4.83
C ALA A 152 10.41 -9.14 5.77
N PHE A 153 10.12 -9.41 7.04
CA PHE A 153 10.06 -8.42 8.10
C PHE A 153 10.97 -8.84 9.24
N VAL A 154 11.79 -7.90 9.69
CA VAL A 154 12.65 -8.08 10.85
C VAL A 154 12.17 -7.13 11.93
N THR A 155 11.61 -7.69 13.00
CA THR A 155 11.18 -6.92 14.16
C THR A 155 12.29 -6.89 15.21
N SER A 156 12.63 -5.71 15.66
CA SER A 156 13.60 -5.44 16.72
C SER A 156 12.96 -4.59 17.81
N GLY A 157 13.65 -4.39 18.94
CA GLY A 157 13.22 -3.44 19.97
C GLY A 157 13.16 -1.97 19.49
N MET A 158 13.67 -1.67 18.30
CA MET A 158 13.69 -0.34 17.69
C MET A 158 12.59 -0.15 16.62
N GLY A 159 11.84 -1.21 16.29
CA GLY A 159 10.81 -1.18 15.26
C GLY A 159 10.86 -2.38 14.33
N THR A 160 10.03 -2.35 13.30
CA THR A 160 9.95 -3.38 12.27
C THR A 160 10.47 -2.84 10.96
N THR A 161 11.47 -3.50 10.38
CA THR A 161 12.03 -3.19 9.07
C THR A 161 11.49 -4.17 8.03
N MET A 162 11.03 -3.63 6.91
CA MET A 162 10.54 -4.41 5.77
C MET A 162 11.64 -4.58 4.73
N SER A 163 11.66 -5.73 4.06
CA SER A 163 12.42 -5.93 2.83
C SER A 163 11.56 -6.55 1.73
N LEU A 164 11.83 -6.17 0.50
CA LEU A 164 11.24 -6.73 -0.71
C LEU A 164 12.37 -7.13 -1.66
N ASN A 165 12.42 -8.40 -2.04
CA ASN A 165 13.47 -8.93 -2.88
C ASN A 165 14.89 -8.63 -2.33
N GLY A 166 15.08 -8.72 -1.01
CA GLY A 166 16.35 -8.45 -0.33
C GLY A 166 16.73 -6.97 -0.17
N LEU A 167 15.97 -6.06 -0.75
CA LEU A 167 16.17 -4.62 -0.58
C LEU A 167 15.32 -4.10 0.58
N ASN A 168 15.91 -3.25 1.42
CA ASN A 168 15.23 -2.67 2.58
C ASN A 168 14.13 -1.66 2.17
N ASP A 169 13.40 -1.16 3.13
CA ASP A 169 12.25 -0.27 2.94
C ASP A 169 12.59 1.10 2.33
N ASP A 170 13.84 1.54 2.36
CA ASP A 170 14.31 2.74 1.66
C ASP A 170 14.19 2.64 0.13
N TYR A 171 14.21 1.41 -0.40
CA TYR A 171 14.09 1.12 -1.84
C TYR A 171 12.68 0.73 -2.26
N ILE A 172 11.72 0.75 -1.33
CA ILE A 172 10.34 0.32 -1.55
C ILE A 172 9.40 1.52 -1.43
N LEU A 173 8.73 1.86 -2.52
CA LEU A 173 7.74 2.91 -2.52
C LEU A 173 6.38 2.40 -2.03
N VAL A 174 5.89 2.94 -0.93
CA VAL A 174 4.56 2.64 -0.39
C VAL A 174 3.59 3.75 -0.75
N LEU A 175 2.48 3.36 -1.39
CA LEU A 175 1.44 4.25 -1.85
C LEU A 175 0.08 3.87 -1.25
N GLU A 176 -0.72 4.87 -0.92
CA GLU A 176 -2.15 4.71 -0.68
C GLU A 176 -2.94 5.41 -1.79
N ASN A 177 -3.69 4.63 -2.58
CA ASN A 177 -4.43 5.14 -3.75
C ASN A 177 -3.54 5.94 -4.72
N GLY A 178 -2.31 5.47 -4.94
CA GLY A 178 -1.32 6.11 -5.82
C GLY A 178 -0.60 7.31 -5.21
N ARG A 179 -0.78 7.62 -3.93
CA ARG A 179 -0.14 8.73 -3.20
C ARG A 179 0.93 8.19 -2.27
N ARG A 180 2.13 8.76 -2.35
CA ARG A 180 3.25 8.38 -1.49
C ARG A 180 2.95 8.66 -0.03
N LEU A 181 3.31 7.71 0.83
CA LEU A 181 3.31 7.86 2.27
C LEU A 181 4.70 8.30 2.76
N ALA A 182 4.75 9.36 3.55
CA ALA A 182 5.98 9.90 4.11
C ALA A 182 6.32 9.31 5.50
N GLY A 183 7.56 9.53 5.96
CA GLY A 183 8.05 9.08 7.27
C GLY A 183 8.39 7.60 7.33
N ASP A 184 8.64 7.12 8.55
CA ASP A 184 9.23 5.81 8.79
C ASP A 184 8.15 4.71 8.98
N ASP A 185 6.93 5.06 9.43
CA ASP A 185 5.86 4.12 9.81
C ASP A 185 4.77 3.97 8.72
N ARG A 186 5.21 3.78 7.46
CA ARG A 186 4.34 3.85 6.28
C ARG A 186 3.29 2.74 6.20
N ILE A 187 3.61 1.55 6.67
CA ILE A 187 2.77 0.35 6.55
C ILE A 187 1.82 0.22 7.73
N SER A 188 2.29 0.47 8.95
CA SER A 188 1.55 0.22 10.19
C SER A 188 0.31 1.12 10.34
N ARG A 189 0.29 2.28 9.65
CA ARG A 189 -0.84 3.22 9.67
C ARG A 189 -2.00 2.87 8.75
N ILE A 190 -1.89 1.78 8.00
CA ILE A 190 -2.93 1.35 7.07
C ILE A 190 -4.01 0.55 7.78
N ASN A 191 -5.25 1.01 7.68
CA ASN A 191 -6.41 0.23 8.13
C ASN A 191 -6.68 -0.93 7.17
N VAL A 192 -6.36 -2.15 7.61
CA VAL A 192 -6.50 -3.37 6.79
C VAL A 192 -7.95 -3.66 6.44
N ALA A 193 -8.91 -3.33 7.31
CA ALA A 193 -10.34 -3.52 7.04
C ALA A 193 -10.91 -2.56 5.97
N ASN A 194 -10.17 -1.50 5.61
CA ASN A 194 -10.51 -0.55 4.56
C ASN A 194 -9.88 -0.90 3.20
N ILE A 195 -9.11 -1.97 3.11
CA ILE A 195 -8.40 -2.34 1.90
C ILE A 195 -9.35 -3.00 0.92
N LYS A 196 -9.42 -2.47 -0.31
CA LYS A 196 -10.04 -3.12 -1.45
C LYS A 196 -9.13 -4.14 -2.10
N ARG A 197 -7.84 -3.81 -2.26
CA ARG A 197 -6.76 -4.67 -2.72
C ARG A 197 -5.40 -4.02 -2.49
N VAL A 198 -4.37 -4.85 -2.43
CA VAL A 198 -2.96 -4.41 -2.47
C VAL A 198 -2.37 -4.82 -3.81
N GLU A 199 -1.80 -3.88 -4.54
CA GLU A 199 -1.10 -4.10 -5.80
C GLU A 199 0.41 -3.99 -5.55
N ILE A 200 1.15 -5.03 -5.92
CA ILE A 200 2.60 -5.11 -5.69
C ILE A 200 3.29 -5.25 -7.05
N LEU A 201 4.12 -4.26 -7.34
CA LEU A 201 4.99 -4.23 -8.51
C LEU A 201 6.41 -4.52 -8.05
N ASN A 202 7.02 -5.59 -8.57
CA ASN A 202 8.41 -5.92 -8.28
C ASN A 202 9.35 -5.18 -9.23
N GLY A 203 10.49 -4.71 -8.69
CA GLY A 203 11.54 -4.03 -9.44
C GLY A 203 11.27 -2.55 -9.70
N ALA A 204 12.12 -1.94 -10.50
CA ALA A 204 12.13 -0.50 -10.71
C ALA A 204 10.85 0.02 -11.39
N ALA A 205 10.31 1.11 -10.85
CA ALA A 205 9.11 1.78 -11.36
C ALA A 205 9.19 3.32 -11.31
N SER A 206 10.40 3.87 -11.26
CA SER A 206 10.61 5.31 -11.08
C SER A 206 10.11 6.16 -12.24
N ALA A 207 9.95 5.60 -13.42
CA ALA A 207 9.34 6.30 -14.56
C ALA A 207 7.87 6.69 -14.30
N LEU A 208 7.13 5.88 -13.53
CA LEU A 208 5.74 6.17 -13.18
C LEU A 208 5.62 6.93 -11.86
N TYR A 209 6.41 6.55 -10.85
CA TYR A 209 6.19 6.92 -9.47
C TYR A 209 7.28 7.80 -8.85
N GLY A 210 8.39 8.03 -9.57
CA GLY A 210 9.49 8.88 -9.09
C GLY A 210 10.49 8.15 -8.20
N SER A 211 11.02 8.85 -7.19
CA SER A 211 12.05 8.34 -6.29
C SER A 211 11.58 7.14 -5.45
N ASP A 212 12.55 6.34 -4.97
CA ASP A 212 12.40 5.20 -4.03
C ASP A 212 11.72 3.95 -4.61
N ALA A 213 11.35 3.97 -5.87
CA ALA A 213 10.80 2.82 -6.58
C ALA A 213 11.90 2.00 -7.29
N ILE A 214 12.96 1.61 -6.57
CA ILE A 214 14.07 0.78 -7.07
C ILE A 214 13.78 -0.72 -6.85
N GLY A 215 13.37 -1.09 -5.65
CA GLY A 215 13.06 -2.47 -5.26
C GLY A 215 11.65 -2.90 -5.63
N GLY A 216 10.72 -1.96 -5.62
CA GLY A 216 9.33 -2.19 -5.96
C GLY A 216 8.39 -1.10 -5.47
N VAL A 217 7.09 -1.32 -5.78
CA VAL A 217 6.00 -0.45 -5.36
C VAL A 217 4.91 -1.28 -4.70
N ILE A 218 4.45 -0.85 -3.54
CA ILE A 218 3.27 -1.37 -2.85
C ILE A 218 2.20 -0.30 -2.95
N ASN A 219 1.13 -0.54 -3.69
CA ASN A 219 0.03 0.40 -3.82
C ASN A 219 -1.23 -0.16 -3.16
N ILE A 220 -1.60 0.41 -2.04
CA ILE A 220 -2.76 0.02 -1.25
C ILE A 220 -3.97 0.78 -1.80
N ILE A 221 -4.90 0.06 -2.40
CA ILE A 221 -6.15 0.62 -2.91
C ILE A 221 -7.22 0.41 -1.86
N THR A 222 -7.77 1.51 -1.33
CA THR A 222 -8.81 1.50 -0.31
C THR A 222 -10.21 1.54 -0.91
N ASP A 223 -11.22 1.23 -0.10
CA ASP A 223 -12.61 1.33 -0.50
C ASP A 223 -13.06 2.80 -0.64
N ASP A 224 -14.11 2.99 -1.43
CA ASP A 224 -14.74 4.27 -1.72
C ASP A 224 -16.23 4.21 -1.34
N ALA A 225 -16.86 5.37 -1.20
CA ALA A 225 -18.30 5.49 -1.02
C ALA A 225 -19.06 4.94 -2.25
N LYS A 226 -19.77 3.82 -2.08
CA LYS A 226 -20.51 3.14 -3.15
C LYS A 226 -21.93 2.81 -2.78
N ASN A 227 -22.19 2.54 -1.51
CA ASN A 227 -23.50 2.11 -1.04
C ASN A 227 -24.31 3.32 -0.57
N VAL A 228 -25.62 3.25 -0.70
CA VAL A 228 -26.52 4.30 -0.19
C VAL A 228 -26.27 4.53 1.29
N MET A 229 -26.11 3.45 2.06
CA MET A 229 -25.63 3.46 3.43
C MET A 229 -25.16 2.07 3.79
N GLN A 230 -23.93 1.95 4.28
CA GLN A 230 -23.41 0.71 4.83
C GLN A 230 -22.49 1.02 6.00
N VAL A 231 -22.70 0.32 7.10
CA VAL A 231 -21.77 0.32 8.24
C VAL A 231 -21.29 -1.10 8.45
N SER A 232 -20.00 -1.27 8.65
CA SER A 232 -19.39 -2.56 8.96
C SER A 232 -18.46 -2.41 10.17
N SER A 233 -18.42 -3.44 11.01
CA SER A 233 -17.49 -3.53 12.13
C SER A 233 -16.79 -4.88 12.07
N ASP A 234 -15.49 -4.88 12.38
CA ASP A 234 -14.65 -6.07 12.48
C ASP A 234 -13.88 -5.98 13.80
N THR A 235 -14.24 -6.82 14.76
CA THR A 235 -13.61 -6.85 16.08
C THR A 235 -12.93 -8.19 16.29
N ARG A 236 -11.64 -8.18 16.63
CA ARG A 236 -10.83 -9.37 16.82
C ARG A 236 -10.09 -9.31 18.15
N TYR A 237 -10.03 -10.43 18.84
CA TYR A 237 -9.23 -10.61 20.03
C TYR A 237 -8.35 -11.85 19.90
N GLY A 238 -7.11 -11.74 20.30
CA GLY A 238 -6.12 -12.83 20.18
C GLY A 238 -5.21 -12.95 21.40
N SER A 239 -4.31 -13.92 21.34
CA SER A 239 -3.29 -14.10 22.38
C SER A 239 -2.38 -12.87 22.51
N LYS A 240 -1.73 -12.71 23.66
CA LYS A 240 -0.85 -11.56 23.97
C LYS A 240 -1.61 -10.22 23.97
N GLY A 241 -2.85 -10.19 24.46
CA GLY A 241 -3.65 -8.98 24.51
C GLY A 241 -3.92 -8.34 23.14
N ARG A 242 -3.70 -9.05 22.03
CA ARG A 242 -3.96 -8.50 20.68
C ARG A 242 -5.44 -8.20 20.55
N PHE A 243 -5.73 -6.95 20.31
CA PHE A 243 -7.06 -6.45 20.02
C PHE A 243 -7.02 -5.61 18.75
N SER A 244 -7.95 -5.87 17.86
CA SER A 244 -8.17 -5.09 16.65
C SER A 244 -9.65 -4.80 16.51
N GLU A 245 -9.98 -3.53 16.36
CA GLU A 245 -11.33 -3.10 16.04
C GLU A 245 -11.28 -2.15 14.85
N ALA A 246 -12.13 -2.40 13.86
CA ALA A 246 -12.29 -1.54 12.71
C ALA A 246 -13.78 -1.27 12.46
N VAL A 247 -14.13 -0.01 12.26
CA VAL A 247 -15.47 0.44 11.90
C VAL A 247 -15.40 1.25 10.60
N ASN A 248 -16.18 0.84 9.59
CA ASN A 248 -16.27 1.56 8.33
C ASN A 248 -17.72 1.99 8.09
N ALA A 249 -17.92 3.22 7.66
CA ALA A 249 -19.20 3.79 7.28
C ALA A 249 -19.12 4.35 5.86
N ASP A 250 -19.95 3.81 4.99
CA ASP A 250 -20.05 4.15 3.57
C ASP A 250 -21.43 4.79 3.33
N PHE A 251 -21.44 5.98 2.77
CA PHE A 251 -22.64 6.71 2.42
C PHE A 251 -22.50 7.32 1.02
N ASN A 252 -23.42 7.03 0.13
CA ASN A 252 -23.45 7.60 -1.22
C ASN A 252 -24.89 7.89 -1.65
N GLN A 253 -25.24 9.16 -1.74
CA GLN A 253 -26.56 9.58 -2.17
C GLN A 253 -26.49 10.73 -3.18
N GLY A 254 -27.03 10.48 -4.36
CA GLY A 254 -27.06 11.47 -5.44
C GLY A 254 -25.65 11.88 -5.89
N LYS A 255 -25.29 13.12 -5.62
CA LYS A 255 -23.99 13.69 -6.00
C LYS A 255 -22.92 13.59 -4.92
N PHE A 256 -23.28 13.21 -3.71
CA PHE A 256 -22.41 13.22 -2.54
C PHE A 256 -22.09 11.82 -2.07
N GLY A 257 -20.81 11.56 -1.85
CA GLY A 257 -20.29 10.36 -1.23
C GLY A 257 -19.44 10.68 -0.02
N SER A 258 -19.56 9.88 1.04
CA SER A 258 -18.75 9.94 2.26
C SER A 258 -18.29 8.55 2.64
N TYR A 259 -17.00 8.38 2.89
CA TYR A 259 -16.44 7.15 3.43
C TYR A 259 -15.62 7.48 4.66
N THR A 260 -16.00 6.91 5.80
CA THR A 260 -15.32 7.04 7.09
C THR A 260 -14.80 5.68 7.51
N SER A 261 -13.58 5.62 7.99
CA SER A 261 -12.96 4.39 8.48
C SER A 261 -12.18 4.70 9.75
N TYR A 262 -12.39 3.89 10.78
CA TYR A 262 -11.64 3.90 12.03
C TYR A 262 -11.04 2.53 12.27
N GLN A 263 -9.80 2.48 12.78
CA GLN A 263 -9.18 1.26 13.27
C GLN A 263 -8.42 1.54 14.58
N ARG A 264 -8.57 0.65 15.55
CA ARG A 264 -7.70 0.54 16.72
C ARG A 264 -6.97 -0.79 16.69
N LEU A 265 -5.65 -0.75 16.89
CA LEU A 265 -4.83 -1.93 17.13
C LEU A 265 -4.13 -1.78 18.48
N GLN A 266 -4.01 -2.86 19.23
CA GLN A 266 -3.18 -2.92 20.41
C GLN A 266 -2.67 -4.34 20.66
N ALA A 267 -1.56 -4.47 21.36
CA ALA A 267 -1.02 -5.74 21.83
C ALA A 267 -0.23 -5.52 23.12
N ASP A 268 -0.19 -6.52 23.99
CA ASP A 268 0.67 -6.53 25.16
C ASP A 268 2.11 -6.87 24.75
N GLY A 269 3.08 -6.42 25.54
CA GLY A 269 4.45 -6.84 25.44
C GLY A 269 4.61 -8.31 25.85
N TRP A 270 5.58 -8.99 25.27
CA TRP A 270 5.86 -10.37 25.62
C TRP A 270 7.33 -10.73 25.49
N GLN A 271 7.79 -11.66 26.30
CA GLN A 271 9.16 -12.17 26.36
C GLN A 271 9.25 -13.55 25.73
N LEU A 272 10.36 -13.84 25.07
CA LEU A 272 10.71 -15.21 24.64
C LEU A 272 11.21 -16.04 25.82
N ASN A 273 12.03 -15.44 26.69
CA ASN A 273 12.63 -16.07 27.85
C ASN A 273 12.64 -15.10 29.04
N ALA A 274 12.41 -15.61 30.23
CA ALA A 274 12.53 -14.84 31.46
C ALA A 274 14.00 -14.57 31.87
N LEU A 275 14.96 -15.24 31.23
CA LEU A 275 16.38 -15.12 31.52
C LEU A 275 17.15 -14.69 30.26
N GLU A 276 18.02 -13.70 30.41
CA GLU A 276 19.02 -13.35 29.40
C GLU A 276 20.20 -14.33 29.48
N ALA A 277 20.49 -15.01 28.35
CA ALA A 277 21.58 -15.96 28.28
C ALA A 277 22.93 -15.26 28.45
N ALA A 278 23.71 -15.68 29.40
CA ALA A 278 25.07 -15.22 29.60
C ALA A 278 26.04 -16.03 28.73
N TYR A 279 26.94 -15.34 28.03
CA TYR A 279 27.98 -15.94 27.22
C TYR A 279 29.35 -15.61 27.82
N ALA A 280 30.22 -16.61 27.91
CA ALA A 280 31.63 -16.44 28.20
C ALA A 280 32.44 -16.73 26.95
N THR A 281 33.65 -16.14 26.88
CA THR A 281 34.62 -16.42 25.80
C THR A 281 35.69 -17.34 26.36
N ASP A 282 35.88 -18.48 25.74
CA ASP A 282 36.97 -19.37 26.01
C ASP A 282 38.29 -18.64 25.69
N LYS A 283 39.22 -18.64 26.65
CA LYS A 283 40.47 -17.87 26.54
C LYS A 283 41.44 -18.43 25.49
N GLU A 284 41.40 -19.74 25.25
CA GLU A 284 42.30 -20.42 24.33
C GLU A 284 41.75 -20.45 22.91
N THR A 285 40.49 -20.88 22.77
CA THR A 285 39.86 -21.05 21.45
C THR A 285 39.21 -19.78 20.92
N LYS A 286 39.04 -18.72 21.76
CA LYS A 286 38.30 -17.49 21.46
C LYS A 286 36.84 -17.72 21.08
N ARG A 287 36.27 -18.91 21.29
CA ARG A 287 34.88 -19.23 21.01
C ARG A 287 33.97 -18.78 22.15
N LYS A 288 32.83 -18.25 21.78
CA LYS A 288 31.76 -17.93 22.74
C LYS A 288 30.97 -19.21 23.07
N TYR A 289 30.76 -19.46 24.34
CA TYR A 289 29.91 -20.54 24.84
C TYR A 289 28.91 -20.00 25.85
N ARG A 290 27.74 -20.61 25.92
CA ARG A 290 26.71 -20.25 26.91
C ARG A 290 27.15 -20.67 28.31
N ASN A 291 26.95 -19.77 29.29
CA ASN A 291 27.20 -20.04 30.70
C ASN A 291 25.87 -19.90 31.50
N PRO A 292 25.06 -20.96 31.59
CA PRO A 292 23.72 -20.89 32.20
C PRO A 292 23.71 -20.47 33.67
N GLU A 293 24.76 -20.73 34.40
CA GLU A 293 24.89 -20.33 35.81
C GLU A 293 24.98 -18.81 36.01
N LYS A 294 25.27 -18.08 34.94
CA LYS A 294 25.36 -16.62 34.91
C LYS A 294 24.17 -15.96 34.21
N ASP A 295 23.20 -16.74 33.79
CA ASP A 295 21.95 -16.19 33.22
C ASP A 295 21.27 -15.29 34.27
N LYS A 296 20.79 -14.11 33.80
CA LYS A 296 20.14 -13.12 34.67
C LYS A 296 18.68 -12.96 34.28
N ALA A 297 17.82 -12.72 35.26
CA ALA A 297 16.46 -12.31 34.98
C ALA A 297 16.46 -11.03 34.13
N THR A 298 15.59 -10.98 33.13
CA THR A 298 15.48 -9.86 32.21
C THR A 298 14.03 -9.55 31.92
N ASP A 299 13.73 -8.26 31.78
CA ASP A 299 12.45 -7.76 31.30
C ASP A 299 12.53 -7.42 29.79
N LYS A 300 13.57 -7.87 29.08
CA LYS A 300 13.67 -7.67 27.62
C LYS A 300 12.53 -8.37 26.91
N GLU A 301 11.76 -7.60 26.17
CA GLU A 301 10.65 -8.09 25.39
C GLU A 301 11.08 -8.48 23.96
N ALA A 302 10.48 -9.54 23.43
CA ALA A 302 10.58 -9.89 22.02
C ALA A 302 9.69 -8.99 21.16
N SER A 303 8.59 -8.50 21.75
CA SER A 303 7.73 -7.48 21.19
C SER A 303 7.25 -6.58 22.32
N THR A 304 7.32 -5.27 22.13
CA THR A 304 6.85 -4.28 23.10
C THR A 304 5.33 -4.13 23.03
N ALA A 305 4.72 -3.78 24.14
CA ALA A 305 3.32 -3.36 24.16
C ALA A 305 3.13 -2.12 23.28
N PHE A 306 2.02 -2.05 22.57
CA PHE A 306 1.68 -0.87 21.76
C PHE A 306 0.19 -0.70 21.59
N TYR A 307 -0.22 0.50 21.24
CA TYR A 307 -1.52 0.77 20.64
C TYR A 307 -1.41 1.76 19.49
N SER A 308 -2.35 1.70 18.55
CA SER A 308 -2.49 2.67 17.49
C SER A 308 -3.95 2.94 17.15
N ASN A 309 -4.21 4.13 16.64
CA ASN A 309 -5.52 4.48 16.10
C ASN A 309 -5.31 5.10 14.71
N THR A 310 -6.16 4.71 13.77
CA THR A 310 -6.19 5.28 12.41
C THR A 310 -7.61 5.75 12.11
N VAL A 311 -7.77 7.00 11.71
CA VAL A 311 -9.04 7.56 11.24
C VAL A 311 -8.85 8.05 9.82
N ASN A 312 -9.70 7.58 8.90
CA ASN A 312 -9.71 8.05 7.52
C ASN A 312 -11.09 8.64 7.19
N GLN A 313 -11.10 9.79 6.55
CA GLN A 313 -12.31 10.42 6.03
C GLN A 313 -12.09 10.81 4.57
N ARG A 314 -13.06 10.47 3.74
CA ARG A 314 -13.09 10.88 2.33
C ARG A 314 -14.48 11.36 1.97
N PHE A 315 -14.53 12.51 1.33
CA PHE A 315 -15.74 13.05 0.72
C PHE A 315 -15.54 13.17 -0.78
N THR A 316 -16.58 12.84 -1.53
CA THR A 316 -16.65 13.02 -2.99
C THR A 316 -17.91 13.78 -3.37
N TYR A 317 -17.81 14.66 -4.35
CA TYR A 317 -18.93 15.42 -4.85
C TYR A 317 -18.91 15.48 -6.38
N ALA A 318 -19.91 14.88 -7.02
CA ALA A 318 -20.13 14.97 -8.46
C ALA A 318 -20.84 16.29 -8.79
N VAL A 319 -20.07 17.32 -9.17
CA VAL A 319 -20.62 18.63 -9.56
C VAL A 319 -21.58 18.46 -10.73
N ASN A 320 -21.16 17.67 -11.72
CA ASN A 320 -21.93 17.23 -12.88
C ASN A 320 -21.36 15.91 -13.42
N ASP A 321 -21.87 15.40 -14.53
CA ASP A 321 -21.44 14.13 -15.14
C ASP A 321 -19.97 14.11 -15.59
N ARG A 322 -19.30 15.28 -15.64
CA ARG A 322 -17.92 15.41 -16.08
C ARG A 322 -16.95 15.76 -14.95
N LEU A 323 -17.39 16.46 -13.92
CA LEU A 323 -16.50 16.97 -12.87
C LEU A 323 -16.85 16.34 -11.52
N THR A 324 -15.89 15.62 -10.96
CA THR A 324 -15.93 15.09 -9.59
C THR A 324 -14.83 15.75 -8.77
N LEU A 325 -15.18 16.24 -7.60
CA LEU A 325 -14.28 16.79 -6.60
C LEU A 325 -14.17 15.82 -5.44
N GLY A 326 -13.02 15.80 -4.80
CA GLY A 326 -12.78 14.98 -3.60
C GLY A 326 -11.92 15.71 -2.59
N ILE A 327 -12.24 15.55 -1.32
CA ILE A 327 -11.38 15.93 -0.20
C ILE A 327 -11.19 14.74 0.71
N ARG A 328 -10.05 14.66 1.38
CA ARG A 328 -9.69 13.55 2.25
C ARG A 328 -8.79 13.98 3.39
N GLY A 329 -8.85 13.22 4.47
CA GLY A 329 -7.97 13.38 5.60
C GLY A 329 -7.73 12.04 6.28
N THR A 330 -6.54 11.89 6.86
CA THR A 330 -6.17 10.75 7.70
C THR A 330 -5.49 11.28 8.95
N TYR A 331 -5.84 10.70 10.08
CA TYR A 331 -5.12 10.84 11.33
C TYR A 331 -4.65 9.46 11.78
N TYR A 332 -3.41 9.38 12.20
CA TYR A 332 -2.81 8.18 12.77
C TYR A 332 -1.98 8.55 13.99
N ASN A 333 -2.12 7.78 15.06
CA ASN A 333 -1.17 7.78 16.15
C ASN A 333 -0.79 6.35 16.54
N TRP A 334 0.44 6.18 16.97
CA TRP A 334 0.98 4.95 17.50
C TRP A 334 1.91 5.26 18.67
N GLU A 335 1.82 4.46 19.71
CA GLU A 335 2.65 4.57 20.89
C GLU A 335 3.00 3.18 21.40
N ASN A 336 4.25 2.99 21.81
CA ASN A 336 4.66 1.78 22.50
C ASN A 336 4.91 2.05 23.98
N ASP A 337 4.70 1.03 24.79
CA ASP A 337 5.04 1.02 26.21
C ASP A 337 6.14 -0.01 26.46
N ARG A 338 7.27 0.45 26.96
CA ARG A 338 8.49 -0.36 27.16
C ARG A 338 8.85 -0.47 28.63
N PRO A 339 9.29 -1.66 29.10
CA PRO A 339 9.77 -1.81 30.48
C PRO A 339 10.94 -0.86 30.80
N ALA A 340 10.75 0.04 31.78
CA ALA A 340 11.76 1.03 32.19
C ALA A 340 13.06 0.40 32.72
N SER A 341 13.02 -0.87 33.18
CA SER A 341 14.17 -1.64 33.60
C SER A 341 15.18 -1.94 32.48
N VAL A 342 14.69 -1.96 31.21
CA VAL A 342 15.49 -2.33 30.03
C VAL A 342 15.64 -1.18 29.06
N TYR A 343 14.58 -0.39 28.86
CA TYR A 343 14.54 0.65 27.86
C TYR A 343 14.58 2.05 28.50
N LYS A 344 15.19 2.99 27.79
CA LYS A 344 15.29 4.38 28.24
C LYS A 344 14.18 5.27 27.69
N TYR A 345 13.54 4.82 26.59
CA TYR A 345 12.59 5.64 25.84
C TYR A 345 11.43 4.80 25.33
N ASN A 346 10.22 5.37 25.38
CA ASN A 346 9.08 5.01 24.55
C ASN A 346 9.15 5.76 23.23
N MET A 347 8.51 5.21 22.21
CA MET A 347 8.39 5.84 20.90
C MET A 347 6.93 6.21 20.67
N GLU A 348 6.73 7.36 20.06
CA GLU A 348 5.42 7.85 19.65
C GLU A 348 5.49 8.33 18.20
N HIS A 349 4.52 7.92 17.40
CA HIS A 349 4.35 8.36 16.02
C HIS A 349 2.99 9.03 15.84
N GLU A 350 2.97 10.11 15.11
CA GLU A 350 1.76 10.83 14.76
C GLU A 350 1.80 11.26 13.31
N THR A 351 0.68 11.09 12.60
CA THR A 351 0.57 11.50 11.19
C THR A 351 -0.75 12.20 10.93
N TYR A 352 -0.66 13.30 10.19
CA TYR A 352 -1.79 14.00 9.61
C TYR A 352 -1.63 14.07 8.10
N THR A 353 -2.56 13.44 7.37
CA THR A 353 -2.63 13.54 5.92
C THR A 353 -3.90 14.28 5.52
N TYR A 354 -3.78 15.22 4.59
CA TYR A 354 -4.93 15.89 4.01
C TYR A 354 -4.71 16.14 2.53
N GLY A 355 -5.80 16.24 1.78
CA GLY A 355 -5.67 16.49 0.35
C GLY A 355 -7.01 16.74 -0.33
N ALA A 356 -6.89 17.27 -1.54
CA ALA A 356 -8.01 17.55 -2.43
C ALA A 356 -7.67 17.11 -3.85
N GLY A 357 -8.69 16.69 -4.59
CA GLY A 357 -8.53 16.26 -5.98
C GLY A 357 -9.71 16.65 -6.83
N ALA A 358 -9.48 16.78 -8.13
CA ALA A 358 -10.49 17.05 -9.12
C ALA A 358 -10.28 16.17 -10.34
N LYS A 359 -11.31 15.46 -10.77
CA LYS A 359 -11.31 14.65 -11.97
C LYS A 359 -12.30 15.21 -12.98
N TYR A 360 -11.80 15.61 -14.15
CA TYR A 360 -12.63 16.15 -15.23
C TYR A 360 -12.63 15.19 -16.43
N MET A 361 -13.79 14.63 -16.73
CA MET A 361 -14.02 13.75 -17.88
C MET A 361 -14.24 14.57 -19.15
N ILE A 362 -13.28 14.55 -20.07
CA ILE A 362 -13.42 15.18 -21.39
C ILE A 362 -14.40 14.36 -22.24
N ASN A 363 -14.22 13.02 -22.20
CA ASN A 363 -15.12 12.03 -22.78
C ASN A 363 -14.91 10.67 -22.07
N LYS A 364 -15.57 9.58 -22.52
CA LYS A 364 -15.48 8.24 -21.91
C LYS A 364 -14.07 7.65 -21.85
N SER A 365 -13.12 8.15 -22.66
CA SER A 365 -11.75 7.62 -22.76
C SER A 365 -10.65 8.66 -22.50
N ALA A 366 -11.01 9.91 -22.20
CA ALA A 366 -10.08 11.00 -21.92
C ALA A 366 -10.51 11.80 -20.70
N TYR A 367 -9.57 12.03 -19.78
CA TYR A 367 -9.81 12.81 -18.59
C TYR A 367 -8.55 13.53 -18.12
N ILE A 368 -8.76 14.56 -17.31
CA ILE A 368 -7.73 15.25 -16.53
C ILE A 368 -7.97 14.91 -15.05
N ASP A 369 -6.89 14.64 -14.34
CA ASP A 369 -6.89 14.35 -12.91
C ASP A 369 -5.87 15.29 -12.27
N ALA A 370 -6.34 16.15 -11.38
CA ALA A 370 -5.53 17.06 -10.59
C ALA A 370 -5.63 16.66 -9.12
N ASP A 371 -4.50 16.53 -8.44
CA ASP A 371 -4.43 16.09 -7.06
C ASP A 371 -3.42 16.93 -6.28
N PHE A 372 -3.80 17.29 -5.06
CA PHE A 372 -2.91 17.87 -4.07
C PHE A 372 -3.05 17.11 -2.76
N TYR A 373 -1.94 16.83 -2.10
CA TYR A 373 -1.95 16.29 -0.75
C TYR A 373 -0.71 16.67 0.03
N SER A 374 -0.86 16.65 1.34
CA SER A 374 0.23 16.77 2.30
C SER A 374 0.18 15.56 3.25
N ASP A 375 1.34 15.01 3.56
CA ASP A 375 1.51 13.96 4.53
C ASP A 375 2.56 14.41 5.56
N ASN A 376 2.15 14.54 6.82
CA ASN A 376 2.95 15.15 7.89
C ASN A 376 3.16 14.11 8.97
N PHE A 377 4.37 13.58 9.05
CA PHE A 377 4.78 12.57 10.02
C PHE A 377 5.61 13.20 11.13
N THR A 378 5.32 12.83 12.37
CA THR A 378 6.10 13.19 13.55
C THR A 378 6.46 11.93 14.31
N SER A 379 7.74 11.77 14.64
CA SER A 379 8.19 10.78 15.63
C SER A 379 8.81 11.47 16.84
N ARG A 380 8.63 10.86 18.01
CA ARG A 380 9.14 11.36 19.28
C ARG A 380 9.61 10.18 20.13
N TYR A 381 10.70 10.40 20.89
CA TYR A 381 11.17 9.50 21.92
C TYR A 381 10.95 10.15 23.27
N ASP A 382 10.07 9.59 24.11
CA ASP A 382 9.88 10.02 25.48
C ASP A 382 10.74 9.17 26.43
N SER A 383 11.51 9.83 27.31
CA SER A 383 12.29 9.09 28.29
C SER A 383 11.39 8.34 29.26
N VAL A 384 11.64 7.03 29.41
CA VAL A 384 10.97 6.21 30.40
C VAL A 384 11.64 6.51 31.75
N SER A 385 10.95 7.25 32.60
CA SER A 385 11.45 7.59 33.94
C SER A 385 11.28 6.38 34.87
N LYS A 386 12.30 6.10 35.66
CA LYS A 386 12.11 5.22 36.82
C LYS A 386 11.13 5.92 37.78
N PRO A 387 10.28 5.14 38.52
CA PRO A 387 9.38 5.73 39.50
C PRO A 387 10.13 6.68 40.42
N GLY A 388 9.79 7.96 40.43
CA GLY A 388 10.39 9.02 41.26
C GLY A 388 11.45 9.90 40.56
N GLU A 389 11.84 9.65 39.34
CA GLU A 389 12.71 10.53 38.54
C GLU A 389 11.85 11.40 37.59
N ALA A 390 11.95 12.72 37.74
CA ALA A 390 11.33 13.63 36.77
C ALA A 390 12.11 13.54 35.43
N SER A 391 11.44 13.17 34.35
CA SER A 391 12.05 13.21 33.01
C SER A 391 12.36 14.67 32.67
N ARG A 392 13.61 15.06 32.67
CA ARG A 392 14.06 16.31 32.03
C ARG A 392 14.16 16.02 30.52
N GLY A 393 13.02 16.15 29.83
CA GLY A 393 12.92 15.86 28.42
C GLY A 393 13.74 16.82 27.58
N LYS A 394 14.82 16.32 26.96
CA LYS A 394 15.37 16.93 25.75
C LYS A 394 14.34 16.71 24.64
N ASP A 395 14.03 17.74 23.86
CA ASP A 395 13.17 17.57 22.68
C ASP A 395 13.81 16.56 21.72
N THR A 396 13.08 15.54 21.34
CA THR A 396 13.54 14.45 20.46
C THR A 396 12.67 14.35 19.20
N ARG A 397 11.83 15.37 18.94
CA ARG A 397 10.91 15.36 17.81
C ARG A 397 11.65 15.42 16.48
N LYS A 398 11.27 14.49 15.60
CA LYS A 398 11.59 14.50 14.18
C LYS A 398 10.29 14.65 13.41
N LYS A 399 10.21 15.67 12.53
CA LYS A 399 9.05 15.93 11.68
C LYS A 399 9.45 15.86 10.23
N VAL A 400 8.67 15.13 9.46
CA VAL A 400 8.79 15.05 8.01
C VAL A 400 7.49 15.55 7.39
N HIS A 401 7.57 16.63 6.62
CA HIS A 401 6.43 17.15 5.87
C HIS A 401 6.65 16.88 4.39
N TYR A 402 5.66 16.25 3.77
CA TYR A 402 5.65 15.94 2.35
C TYR A 402 4.45 16.61 1.70
N TYR A 403 4.69 17.41 0.69
CA TYR A 403 3.68 18.08 -0.11
C TYR A 403 3.80 17.62 -1.56
N ASN A 404 2.68 17.25 -2.16
CA ASN A 404 2.63 16.83 -3.56
C ASN A 404 1.47 17.52 -4.29
N GLY A 405 1.77 18.12 -5.42
CA GLY A 405 0.79 18.63 -6.37
C GLY A 405 1.02 18.00 -7.72
N SER A 406 0.00 17.41 -8.33
CA SER A 406 0.11 16.75 -9.62
C SER A 406 -1.09 17.02 -10.52
N VAL A 407 -0.82 17.07 -11.83
CA VAL A 407 -1.84 17.12 -12.88
C VAL A 407 -1.45 16.12 -13.94
N LYS A 408 -2.38 15.22 -14.29
CA LYS A 408 -2.19 14.28 -15.39
C LYS A 408 -3.38 14.29 -16.34
N ARG A 409 -3.11 14.14 -17.61
CA ARG A 409 -4.09 13.94 -18.67
C ARG A 409 -3.92 12.55 -19.27
N ILE A 410 -5.02 11.83 -19.38
CA ILE A 410 -5.08 10.54 -20.06
C ILE A 410 -5.99 10.70 -21.26
N PHE A 411 -5.56 10.20 -22.44
CA PHE A 411 -6.35 10.24 -23.65
C PHE A 411 -5.93 9.15 -24.63
N LYS A 412 -6.83 8.76 -25.53
CA LYS A 412 -6.57 7.83 -26.61
C LYS A 412 -6.29 8.58 -27.91
N LEU A 413 -5.32 8.09 -28.69
CA LEU A 413 -5.09 8.50 -30.06
C LEU A 413 -5.39 7.29 -30.96
N GLY A 414 -6.53 7.37 -31.68
CA GLY A 414 -7.05 6.23 -32.42
C GLY A 414 -7.47 5.08 -31.48
N GLN A 415 -7.36 3.85 -31.99
CA GLN A 415 -7.68 2.63 -31.21
C GLN A 415 -6.44 1.93 -30.64
N ALA A 416 -5.25 2.30 -31.12
CA ALA A 416 -4.00 1.60 -30.84
C ALA A 416 -3.20 2.23 -29.70
N GLN A 417 -3.36 3.52 -29.42
CA GLN A 417 -2.50 4.23 -28.48
C GLN A 417 -3.32 4.87 -27.36
N LYS A 418 -2.76 4.85 -26.14
CA LYS A 418 -3.30 5.53 -24.97
C LYS A 418 -2.17 6.24 -24.25
N PHE A 419 -2.24 7.55 -24.25
CA PHE A 419 -1.25 8.43 -23.64
C PHE A 419 -1.62 8.79 -22.21
N SER A 420 -0.59 8.82 -21.35
CA SER A 420 -0.61 9.43 -20.03
C SER A 420 0.49 10.50 -19.98
N VAL A 421 0.09 11.75 -19.82
CA VAL A 421 1.04 12.89 -19.75
C VAL A 421 0.74 13.65 -18.47
N GLY A 422 1.76 14.04 -17.74
CA GLY A 422 1.53 14.81 -16.52
C GLY A 422 2.77 15.52 -16.00
N MET A 423 2.51 16.35 -15.01
CA MET A 423 3.51 17.04 -14.22
C MET A 423 3.27 16.81 -12.74
N GLU A 424 4.33 16.88 -11.97
CA GLU A 424 4.31 16.71 -10.53
C GLU A 424 5.29 17.67 -9.89
N TYR A 425 4.89 18.26 -8.77
CA TYR A 425 5.72 19.05 -7.87
C TYR A 425 5.69 18.41 -6.49
N VAL A 426 6.86 18.17 -5.93
CA VAL A 426 7.06 17.61 -4.59
C VAL A 426 7.91 18.58 -3.79
N LYS A 427 7.52 18.83 -2.53
CA LYS A 427 8.35 19.49 -1.54
C LYS A 427 8.42 18.62 -0.28
N GLU A 428 9.62 18.37 0.18
CA GLU A 428 9.91 17.66 1.42
C GLU A 428 10.55 18.62 2.40
N THR A 429 10.21 18.51 3.68
CA THR A 429 10.81 19.30 4.75
C THR A 429 11.14 18.39 5.93
N LEU A 430 12.33 18.53 6.50
CA LEU A 430 12.79 17.80 7.68
C LEU A 430 13.11 18.77 8.79
N MET A 431 12.53 18.54 9.96
CA MET A 431 12.92 19.15 11.23
C MET A 431 13.34 18.04 12.17
N SER A 432 14.44 18.19 12.87
CA SER A 432 14.93 17.18 13.82
C SER A 432 15.61 17.88 14.99
N ALA A 433 14.99 17.80 16.15
CA ALA A 433 15.55 18.40 17.36
C ALA A 433 16.79 17.65 17.87
N THR A 434 16.96 16.38 17.50
CA THR A 434 18.15 15.58 17.84
C THR A 434 19.34 15.93 16.96
N ASP A 435 19.10 16.28 15.70
CA ASP A 435 20.12 16.57 14.69
C ASP A 435 20.35 18.08 14.51
N ASP A 436 19.69 18.92 15.32
CA ASP A 436 19.71 20.40 15.25
C ASP A 436 19.30 20.94 13.87
N LEU A 437 18.25 20.33 13.27
CA LEU A 437 17.70 20.73 11.98
C LEU A 437 16.38 21.48 12.17
N ASP A 438 16.33 22.73 11.70
CA ASP A 438 15.17 23.63 11.88
C ASP A 438 14.38 23.86 10.59
N GLY A 439 14.23 22.84 9.76
CA GLY A 439 13.35 22.90 8.60
C GLY A 439 14.07 22.87 7.27
N GLU A 440 15.04 22.00 7.15
CA GLU A 440 15.71 21.71 5.88
C GLU A 440 14.68 21.21 4.85
N ASN A 441 14.78 21.71 3.64
CA ASN A 441 13.79 21.39 2.62
C ASN A 441 14.43 21.09 1.26
N MET A 442 13.68 20.35 0.44
CA MET A 442 14.07 19.98 -0.91
C MET A 442 12.83 19.94 -1.80
N TYR A 443 12.92 20.48 -3.01
CA TYR A 443 11.85 20.33 -3.99
C TYR A 443 12.28 19.57 -5.23
N THR A 444 11.31 18.88 -5.81
CA THR A 444 11.45 18.11 -7.04
C THR A 444 10.30 18.45 -7.98
N MET A 445 10.61 18.70 -9.24
CA MET A 445 9.64 18.84 -10.34
C MET A 445 9.82 17.68 -11.31
N ALA A 446 8.73 17.15 -11.82
CA ALA A 446 8.79 16.09 -12.81
C ALA A 446 7.77 16.29 -13.94
N LEU A 447 8.20 15.91 -15.14
CA LEU A 447 7.33 15.74 -16.32
C LEU A 447 7.38 14.28 -16.72
N PHE A 448 6.23 13.67 -16.99
CA PHE A 448 6.20 12.29 -17.46
C PHE A 448 5.29 12.12 -18.67
N LEU A 449 5.71 11.22 -19.52
CA LEU A 449 4.97 10.78 -20.70
C LEU A 449 5.02 9.26 -20.76
N GLN A 450 3.88 8.63 -20.97
CA GLN A 450 3.77 7.20 -21.24
C GLN A 450 2.82 6.97 -22.40
N ASP A 451 3.17 6.07 -23.29
CA ASP A 451 2.31 5.55 -24.35
C ASP A 451 2.09 4.05 -24.16
N GLU A 452 0.84 3.64 -24.10
CA GLU A 452 0.38 2.26 -24.13
C GLU A 452 -0.05 1.93 -25.56
N ILE A 453 0.74 1.09 -26.25
CA ILE A 453 0.62 0.83 -27.68
C ILE A 453 0.09 -0.59 -27.89
N ARG A 454 -0.97 -0.74 -28.67
CA ARG A 454 -1.41 -2.02 -29.19
C ARG A 454 -0.91 -2.16 -30.63
N LEU A 455 0.23 -2.84 -30.80
CA LEU A 455 0.84 -3.01 -32.12
C LEU A 455 0.05 -3.99 -32.99
N TRP A 456 -0.40 -5.11 -32.40
CA TRP A 456 -1.27 -6.10 -33.05
C TRP A 456 -2.29 -6.64 -32.04
N LYS A 457 -3.18 -7.52 -32.50
CA LYS A 457 -4.22 -8.12 -31.63
C LYS A 457 -3.64 -8.74 -30.35
N ASN A 458 -2.47 -9.37 -30.45
CA ASN A 458 -1.83 -10.13 -29.37
C ASN A 458 -0.54 -9.49 -28.83
N PHE A 459 -0.07 -8.37 -29.40
CA PHE A 459 1.18 -7.74 -29.01
C PHE A 459 0.94 -6.31 -28.51
N GLN A 460 1.40 -6.03 -27.32
CA GLN A 460 1.29 -4.72 -26.68
C GLN A 460 2.66 -4.25 -26.18
N ALA A 461 2.86 -2.95 -26.19
CA ALA A 461 4.03 -2.30 -25.63
C ALA A 461 3.59 -1.16 -24.71
N VAL A 462 4.40 -0.87 -23.72
CA VAL A 462 4.35 0.37 -22.92
C VAL A 462 5.72 1.00 -22.99
N VAL A 463 5.76 2.27 -23.34
CA VAL A 463 7.00 3.06 -23.35
C VAL A 463 6.76 4.30 -22.52
N GLY A 464 7.62 4.57 -21.57
CA GLY A 464 7.52 5.71 -20.69
C GLY A 464 8.85 6.41 -20.48
N LEU A 465 8.76 7.70 -20.21
CA LEU A 465 9.89 8.55 -19.86
C LEU A 465 9.44 9.53 -18.80
N ARG A 466 10.19 9.65 -17.74
CA ARG A 466 10.04 10.70 -16.73
C ARG A 466 11.31 11.53 -16.69
N TYR A 467 11.15 12.84 -16.86
CA TYR A 467 12.19 13.84 -16.67
C TYR A 467 11.99 14.55 -15.34
N ILE A 468 13.05 14.65 -14.57
CA ILE A 468 13.02 15.12 -13.18
C ILE A 468 14.07 16.23 -13.05
N TYR A 469 13.64 17.31 -12.41
CA TYR A 469 14.51 18.35 -11.89
C TYR A 469 14.40 18.38 -10.37
N ASN A 470 15.53 18.28 -9.69
CA ASN A 470 15.65 18.45 -8.24
C ASN A 470 16.64 19.56 -7.94
N GLU A 471 16.41 20.35 -6.89
CA GLU A 471 17.25 21.49 -6.57
C GLU A 471 18.71 21.13 -6.24
N PHE A 472 18.96 19.96 -5.64
CA PHE A 472 20.31 19.47 -5.33
C PHE A 472 20.92 18.70 -6.51
N PHE A 473 20.20 17.71 -7.06
CA PHE A 473 20.74 16.73 -8.00
C PHE A 473 20.52 17.12 -9.46
N LYS A 474 19.88 18.25 -9.70
CA LYS A 474 19.59 18.83 -11.03
C LYS A 474 18.73 17.88 -11.89
N ASN A 475 19.17 17.54 -13.07
CA ASN A 475 18.37 16.86 -14.08
C ASN A 475 18.58 15.36 -14.06
N TYR A 476 17.49 14.61 -14.18
CA TYR A 476 17.50 13.17 -14.26
C TYR A 476 16.40 12.66 -15.21
N ALA A 477 16.64 11.52 -15.87
CA ALA A 477 15.65 10.88 -16.74
C ALA A 477 15.57 9.39 -16.46
N THR A 478 14.35 8.86 -16.33
CA THR A 478 14.09 7.44 -16.11
C THR A 478 13.20 6.89 -17.21
N PRO A 479 13.77 6.15 -18.19
CA PRO A 479 13.01 5.42 -19.18
C PRO A 479 12.45 4.10 -18.62
N ASN A 480 11.34 3.64 -19.21
CA ASN A 480 10.84 2.29 -19.07
C ASN A 480 10.24 1.76 -20.38
N VAL A 481 10.39 0.46 -20.59
CA VAL A 481 9.78 -0.25 -21.72
C VAL A 481 9.25 -1.59 -21.22
N ALA A 482 8.02 -1.91 -21.57
CA ALA A 482 7.43 -3.22 -21.28
C ALA A 482 6.73 -3.75 -22.53
N LEU A 483 6.95 -5.03 -22.81
CA LEU A 483 6.39 -5.75 -23.95
C LEU A 483 5.56 -6.92 -23.45
N SER A 484 4.46 -7.21 -24.10
CA SER A 484 3.61 -8.37 -23.81
C SER A 484 3.13 -9.00 -25.11
N TYR A 485 3.27 -10.34 -25.21
CA TYR A 485 2.80 -11.13 -26.32
C TYR A 485 1.93 -12.29 -25.83
N LYS A 486 0.71 -12.38 -26.32
CA LYS A 486 -0.25 -13.43 -25.99
C LYS A 486 -0.30 -14.49 -27.10
N TRP A 487 -0.12 -15.74 -26.69
CA TRP A 487 -0.26 -16.91 -27.56
C TRP A 487 -1.21 -17.94 -26.93
N GLY A 488 -2.48 -17.89 -27.32
CA GLY A 488 -3.51 -18.69 -26.66
C GLY A 488 -3.63 -18.34 -25.18
N ASP A 489 -3.43 -19.33 -24.32
CA ASP A 489 -3.46 -19.20 -22.86
C ASP A 489 -2.12 -18.76 -22.23
N LEU A 490 -1.09 -18.65 -23.06
CA LEU A 490 0.23 -18.19 -22.65
C LEU A 490 0.37 -16.67 -22.84
N ASN A 491 1.01 -16.02 -21.88
CA ASN A 491 1.36 -14.61 -21.96
C ASN A 491 2.84 -14.44 -21.61
N PHE A 492 3.62 -13.96 -22.56
CA PHE A 492 5.04 -13.66 -22.39
C PHE A 492 5.22 -12.16 -22.19
N ARG A 493 6.02 -11.78 -21.21
CA ARG A 493 6.32 -10.39 -20.90
C ARG A 493 7.82 -10.18 -20.76
N ALA A 494 8.30 -9.05 -21.24
CA ALA A 494 9.66 -8.60 -21.04
C ALA A 494 9.62 -7.12 -20.66
N SER A 495 10.41 -6.71 -19.67
CA SER A 495 10.49 -5.30 -19.30
C SER A 495 11.89 -4.88 -18.92
N TYR A 496 12.17 -3.61 -19.21
CA TYR A 496 13.28 -2.83 -18.72
C TYR A 496 12.75 -1.57 -18.03
N ALA A 497 13.27 -1.26 -16.86
CA ALA A 497 12.97 -0.02 -16.17
C ALA A 497 14.21 0.53 -15.47
N SER A 498 14.45 1.83 -15.63
CA SER A 498 15.43 2.56 -14.84
C SER A 498 14.78 3.05 -13.55
N GLY A 499 15.44 2.80 -12.41
CA GLY A 499 15.07 3.31 -11.11
C GLY A 499 16.07 4.34 -10.60
N PHE A 500 15.61 5.21 -9.72
CA PHE A 500 16.47 6.09 -8.96
C PHE A 500 15.91 6.33 -7.55
N ARG A 501 16.80 6.69 -6.63
CA ARG A 501 16.47 7.14 -5.29
C ARG A 501 17.29 8.37 -4.95
N THR A 502 16.60 9.45 -4.59
CA THR A 502 17.28 10.66 -4.10
C THR A 502 17.78 10.44 -2.69
N PRO A 503 18.95 10.98 -2.32
CA PRO A 503 19.33 11.10 -0.92
C PRO A 503 18.23 11.79 -0.13
N THR A 504 17.94 11.30 1.06
CA THR A 504 16.98 11.96 1.97
C THR A 504 17.60 13.19 2.61
N LEU A 505 16.77 14.12 3.08
CA LEU A 505 17.25 15.28 3.83
C LEU A 505 18.07 14.85 5.06
N SER A 506 17.68 13.77 5.74
CA SER A 506 18.48 13.21 6.83
C SER A 506 19.86 12.71 6.39
N GLN A 507 19.96 12.12 5.19
CA GLN A 507 21.26 11.68 4.66
C GLN A 507 22.17 12.83 4.27
N LEU A 508 21.59 13.96 3.83
CA LEU A 508 22.34 15.17 3.44
C LEU A 508 22.81 15.97 4.65
N TYR A 509 21.95 16.14 5.66
CA TYR A 509 22.13 17.14 6.70
C TYR A 509 22.39 16.59 8.10
N ALA A 510 21.92 15.36 8.44
CA ALA A 510 22.01 14.89 9.81
C ALA A 510 23.45 14.68 10.29
N THR A 511 23.69 15.16 11.50
CA THR A 511 24.91 14.93 12.27
C THR A 511 24.54 14.03 13.45
N ASP A 512 25.28 12.95 13.66
CA ASP A 512 25.06 12.04 14.78
C ASP A 512 26.39 11.71 15.47
N VAL A 513 26.35 11.58 16.79
CA VAL A 513 27.51 11.15 17.60
C VAL A 513 27.15 9.88 18.35
N ALA A 514 27.74 8.77 17.94
CA ALA A 514 27.60 7.49 18.63
C ALA A 514 28.38 7.50 19.94
N LYS A 515 27.71 7.75 21.05
CA LYS A 515 28.31 7.89 22.40
C LYS A 515 29.08 6.67 22.88
N THR A 516 28.79 5.48 22.34
CA THR A 516 29.45 4.23 22.73
C THR A 516 30.83 4.05 22.12
N THR A 517 31.07 4.63 20.95
CA THR A 517 32.31 4.53 20.17
C THR A 517 32.98 5.89 19.97
N ASP A 518 32.39 6.97 20.46
CA ASP A 518 32.80 8.35 20.19
C ASP A 518 33.01 8.62 18.70
N MET A 519 32.15 8.05 17.85
CA MET A 519 32.18 8.19 16.41
C MET A 519 31.21 9.28 15.96
N VAL A 520 31.69 10.27 15.23
CA VAL A 520 30.85 11.32 14.63
C VAL A 520 30.50 11.00 13.19
N THR A 521 29.22 11.17 12.83
CA THR A 521 28.76 11.15 11.44
C THR A 521 28.58 12.61 10.98
N ILE A 522 29.25 12.99 9.90
CA ILE A 522 29.16 14.35 9.35
C ILE A 522 28.31 14.40 8.08
N PRO A 523 27.65 15.54 7.79
CA PRO A 523 26.86 15.76 6.59
C PRO A 523 27.66 15.61 5.29
N ASN A 524 26.98 15.22 4.19
CA ASN A 524 27.56 15.24 2.85
C ASN A 524 26.57 15.80 1.82
N PHE A 525 26.80 17.05 1.41
CA PHE A 525 25.99 17.74 0.41
C PHE A 525 26.32 17.35 -1.05
N ASN A 526 27.39 16.53 -1.25
CA ASN A 526 27.81 16.07 -2.57
C ASN A 526 27.21 14.68 -2.95
N LEU A 527 26.31 14.15 -2.12
CA LEU A 527 25.62 12.90 -2.43
C LEU A 527 24.87 13.00 -3.75
N LYS A 528 24.91 11.91 -4.51
CA LYS A 528 24.20 11.75 -5.78
C LYS A 528 23.04 10.78 -5.62
N PRO A 529 22.02 10.84 -6.50
CA PRO A 529 20.99 9.82 -6.52
C PRO A 529 21.55 8.43 -6.80
N GLU A 530 21.05 7.45 -6.09
CA GLU A 530 21.27 6.04 -6.38
C GLU A 530 20.49 5.65 -7.63
N LYS A 531 21.00 4.72 -8.42
CA LYS A 531 20.47 4.32 -9.74
C LYS A 531 20.29 2.83 -9.82
N SER A 532 19.26 2.39 -10.54
CA SER A 532 19.11 0.99 -10.86
C SER A 532 18.71 0.74 -12.32
N ASP A 533 19.17 -0.41 -12.84
CA ASP A 533 18.73 -0.97 -14.10
C ASP A 533 18.06 -2.32 -13.80
N TYR A 534 16.75 -2.40 -14.01
CA TYR A 534 15.93 -3.58 -13.77
C TYR A 534 15.49 -4.22 -15.07
N PHE A 535 15.79 -5.51 -15.23
CA PHE A 535 15.36 -6.34 -16.35
C PHE A 535 14.52 -7.51 -15.85
N MET A 536 13.43 -7.82 -16.53
CA MET A 536 12.55 -8.92 -16.16
C MET A 536 12.00 -9.62 -17.40
N LEU A 537 11.94 -10.97 -17.30
CA LEU A 537 11.21 -11.84 -18.21
C LEU A 537 10.15 -12.61 -17.42
N ASN A 538 8.96 -12.74 -17.98
CA ASN A 538 7.86 -13.48 -17.36
C ASN A 538 7.15 -14.32 -18.41
N ALA A 539 6.80 -15.55 -18.03
CA ALA A 539 5.89 -16.42 -18.74
C ALA A 539 4.75 -16.82 -17.82
N GLU A 540 3.51 -16.62 -18.28
CA GLU A 540 2.30 -16.92 -17.53
C GLU A 540 1.37 -17.78 -18.37
N TYR A 541 0.94 -18.89 -17.81
CA TYR A 541 -0.09 -19.76 -18.35
C TYR A 541 -1.37 -19.62 -17.53
N VAL A 542 -2.47 -19.33 -18.19
CA VAL A 542 -3.78 -19.22 -17.53
C VAL A 542 -4.81 -19.96 -18.37
N HIS A 543 -5.28 -21.09 -17.84
CA HIS A 543 -6.33 -21.87 -18.49
C HIS A 543 -7.34 -22.37 -17.45
N ASN A 544 -8.63 -22.07 -17.67
CA ASN A 544 -9.74 -22.50 -16.81
C ASN A 544 -9.46 -22.34 -15.31
N ARG A 545 -8.98 -23.40 -14.66
CA ARG A 545 -8.81 -23.53 -13.21
C ARG A 545 -7.36 -23.45 -12.74
N ILE A 546 -6.42 -23.23 -13.66
CA ILE A 546 -4.98 -23.23 -13.38
C ILE A 546 -4.37 -21.91 -13.84
N SER A 547 -3.58 -21.30 -12.95
CA SER A 547 -2.68 -20.21 -13.29
C SER A 547 -1.27 -20.57 -12.82
N PHE A 548 -0.32 -20.53 -13.73
CA PHE A 548 1.09 -20.75 -13.45
C PHE A 548 1.91 -19.62 -14.05
N SER A 549 2.78 -19.02 -13.26
CA SER A 549 3.63 -17.92 -13.70
C SER A 549 5.06 -18.13 -13.22
N VAL A 550 6.02 -17.90 -14.11
CA VAL A 550 7.45 -17.89 -13.79
C VAL A 550 8.02 -16.54 -14.23
N SER A 551 8.77 -15.89 -13.34
CA SER A 551 9.47 -14.63 -13.62
C SER A 551 10.94 -14.78 -13.25
N GLY A 552 11.83 -14.37 -14.16
CA GLY A 552 13.26 -14.18 -13.88
C GLY A 552 13.60 -12.70 -13.96
N TYR A 553 14.44 -12.20 -13.04
CA TYR A 553 14.81 -10.80 -13.00
C TYR A 553 16.25 -10.56 -12.55
N ILE A 554 16.79 -9.41 -12.95
CA ILE A 554 18.06 -8.86 -12.50
C ILE A 554 17.87 -7.38 -12.22
N ASN A 555 18.30 -6.92 -11.05
CA ASN A 555 18.34 -5.51 -10.65
C ASN A 555 19.77 -5.12 -10.29
N LYS A 556 20.36 -4.20 -11.05
CA LYS A 556 21.71 -3.69 -10.84
C LYS A 556 21.65 -2.31 -10.24
N ILE A 557 22.08 -2.16 -9.01
CA ILE A 557 22.03 -0.90 -8.27
C ILE A 557 23.45 -0.32 -8.19
N ARG A 558 23.57 0.97 -8.42
CA ARG A 558 24.83 1.73 -8.43
C ARG A 558 24.71 3.00 -7.62
N ASP A 559 25.84 3.53 -7.21
CA ASP A 559 25.94 4.77 -6.45
C ASP A 559 25.16 4.69 -5.12
N MET A 560 25.08 3.50 -4.51
CA MET A 560 24.37 3.30 -3.24
C MET A 560 25.04 4.10 -2.14
N ILE A 561 24.23 4.74 -1.32
CA ILE A 561 24.68 5.56 -0.19
C ILE A 561 24.98 4.66 1.00
N ASN A 562 26.24 4.67 1.44
CA ASN A 562 26.68 3.93 2.61
C ASN A 562 27.69 4.76 3.42
N TYR A 563 28.04 4.33 4.61
CA TYR A 563 29.01 5.00 5.45
C TYR A 563 30.43 4.71 4.97
N ARG A 564 31.25 5.75 4.91
CA ARG A 564 32.68 5.71 4.69
C ARG A 564 33.40 6.34 5.86
N GLY A 565 34.33 5.61 6.46
CA GLY A 565 35.25 6.15 7.45
C GLY A 565 36.10 7.27 6.85
N ILE A 566 36.28 8.35 7.60
CA ILE A 566 37.12 9.48 7.27
C ILE A 566 38.10 9.74 8.41
N ASP A 567 39.17 10.48 8.14
CA ASP A 567 40.09 10.90 9.17
C ASP A 567 39.39 11.83 10.19
N PRO A 568 39.36 11.50 11.50
CA PRO A 568 38.76 12.33 12.52
C PRO A 568 39.25 13.80 12.52
N ALA A 569 40.50 14.03 12.11
CA ALA A 569 41.05 15.39 11.98
C ALA A 569 40.33 16.22 10.93
N ILE A 570 39.72 15.63 9.89
CA ILE A 570 38.89 16.32 8.92
C ILE A 570 37.60 16.79 9.58
N ALA A 571 36.95 15.94 10.39
CA ALA A 571 35.73 16.31 11.12
C ALA A 571 36.00 17.43 12.11
N GLU A 572 37.12 17.40 12.83
CA GLU A 572 37.56 18.47 13.74
C GLU A 572 37.79 19.79 13.00
N GLN A 573 38.50 19.77 11.86
CA GLN A 573 38.72 20.95 11.01
C GLN A 573 37.42 21.56 10.47
N LEU A 574 36.41 20.74 10.21
CA LEU A 574 35.09 21.18 9.77
C LEU A 574 34.20 21.69 10.92
N GLY A 575 34.70 21.66 12.18
CA GLY A 575 34.00 22.19 13.34
C GLY A 575 33.08 21.22 14.06
N TYR A 576 33.15 19.91 13.74
CA TYR A 576 32.32 18.86 14.39
C TYR A 576 32.89 18.33 15.70
N GLY A 577 33.99 18.92 16.18
CA GLY A 577 34.64 18.54 17.43
C GLY A 577 35.68 17.43 17.26
N LYS A 578 36.32 17.08 18.36
CA LYS A 578 37.32 16.03 18.41
C LYS A 578 36.66 14.71 18.82
N HIS A 579 36.75 13.72 17.97
CA HIS A 579 36.20 12.37 18.19
C HIS A 579 37.24 11.28 17.90
N ASP A 580 37.06 10.10 18.48
CA ASP A 580 37.97 8.96 18.25
C ASP A 580 37.82 8.41 16.83
N GLU A 581 36.61 8.42 16.30
CA GLU A 581 36.27 7.96 14.95
C GLU A 581 35.37 8.96 14.23
N ALA A 582 35.47 9.03 12.91
CA ALA A 582 34.61 9.83 12.07
C ALA A 582 34.19 9.10 10.80
N GLN A 583 32.96 9.31 10.39
CA GLN A 583 32.41 8.77 9.15
C GLN A 583 31.53 9.78 8.42
N GLN A 584 31.33 9.53 7.13
CA GLN A 584 30.46 10.31 6.26
C GLN A 584 29.67 9.38 5.35
N ARG A 585 28.44 9.73 5.01
CA ARG A 585 27.71 9.04 3.96
C ARG A 585 28.29 9.39 2.60
N ASP A 586 28.47 8.39 1.73
CA ASP A 586 29.01 8.57 0.39
C ASP A 586 28.43 7.55 -0.59
N ASN A 587 28.49 7.85 -1.91
CA ASN A 587 28.04 6.96 -2.97
C ASN A 587 29.13 5.94 -3.33
N ILE A 588 29.29 4.92 -2.54
CA ILE A 588 30.43 3.99 -2.63
C ILE A 588 30.05 2.54 -2.95
N SER A 589 28.77 2.18 -2.80
CA SER A 589 28.36 0.78 -2.89
C SER A 589 27.62 0.46 -4.18
N ARG A 590 27.73 -0.80 -4.61
CA ARG A 590 27.00 -1.37 -5.75
C ARG A 590 26.42 -2.71 -5.33
N ALA A 591 25.19 -2.99 -5.73
CA ALA A 591 24.57 -4.27 -5.47
C ALA A 591 23.95 -4.85 -6.74
N GLU A 592 23.91 -6.17 -6.81
CA GLU A 592 23.15 -6.91 -7.81
C GLU A 592 22.21 -7.87 -7.11
N VAL A 593 20.93 -7.78 -7.46
CA VAL A 593 19.88 -8.69 -6.99
C VAL A 593 19.33 -9.42 -8.21
N LYS A 594 19.40 -10.74 -8.21
CA LYS A 594 18.83 -11.59 -9.25
C LYS A 594 17.98 -12.68 -8.64
N GLY A 595 16.93 -13.09 -9.34
CA GLY A 595 16.06 -14.11 -8.79
C GLY A 595 15.10 -14.72 -9.81
N VAL A 596 14.50 -15.82 -9.35
CA VAL A 596 13.43 -16.51 -10.07
C VAL A 596 12.27 -16.71 -9.12
N LYS A 597 11.08 -16.29 -9.55
CA LYS A 597 9.83 -16.45 -8.80
C LYS A 597 8.87 -17.30 -9.61
N ALA A 598 8.33 -18.35 -9.00
CA ALA A 598 7.27 -19.16 -9.55
C ALA A 598 6.01 -19.05 -8.68
N VAL A 599 4.84 -18.96 -9.30
CA VAL A 599 3.53 -18.89 -8.61
C VAL A 599 2.59 -19.85 -9.30
N LEU A 600 1.94 -20.72 -8.52
CA LEU A 600 0.92 -21.64 -8.97
C LEU A 600 -0.37 -21.43 -8.20
N ASN A 601 -1.50 -21.34 -8.91
CA ASN A 601 -2.83 -21.36 -8.31
C ASN A 601 -3.68 -22.37 -9.07
N VAL A 602 -4.33 -23.25 -8.32
CA VAL A 602 -5.21 -24.30 -8.85
C VAL A 602 -6.54 -24.25 -8.12
N TYR A 603 -7.62 -24.14 -8.86
CA TYR A 603 -8.95 -24.29 -8.32
C TYR A 603 -9.40 -25.75 -8.49
N ALA A 604 -9.50 -26.49 -7.38
CA ALA A 604 -9.81 -27.92 -7.41
C ALA A 604 -11.31 -28.24 -7.56
N GLY A 605 -12.17 -27.22 -7.47
CA GLY A 605 -13.63 -27.36 -7.49
C GLY A 605 -14.24 -27.42 -6.09
N ALA A 606 -15.57 -27.39 -6.00
CA ALA A 606 -16.32 -27.43 -4.74
C ALA A 606 -15.87 -26.39 -3.68
N GLY A 607 -15.38 -25.23 -4.12
CA GLY A 607 -14.87 -24.18 -3.21
C GLY A 607 -13.42 -24.35 -2.77
N PHE A 608 -12.73 -25.42 -3.15
CA PHE A 608 -11.32 -25.65 -2.80
C PHE A 608 -10.37 -24.99 -3.81
N SER A 609 -9.40 -24.25 -3.30
CA SER A 609 -8.28 -23.71 -4.06
C SER A 609 -6.96 -24.06 -3.37
N VAL A 610 -5.92 -24.30 -4.17
CA VAL A 610 -4.56 -24.54 -3.70
C VAL A 610 -3.66 -23.55 -4.41
N GLY A 611 -2.91 -22.76 -3.63
CA GLY A 611 -1.94 -21.81 -4.13
C GLY A 611 -0.57 -22.04 -3.49
N GLY A 612 0.47 -21.76 -4.26
CA GLY A 612 1.84 -21.82 -3.77
C GLY A 612 2.73 -20.86 -4.53
N SER A 613 3.73 -20.34 -3.86
CA SER A 613 4.78 -19.53 -4.48
C SER A 613 6.15 -19.95 -4.00
N TYR A 614 7.09 -19.94 -4.91
CA TYR A 614 8.51 -20.17 -4.62
C TYR A 614 9.31 -18.98 -5.16
N HIS A 615 10.21 -18.46 -4.34
CA HIS A 615 11.08 -17.36 -4.72
C HIS A 615 12.51 -17.71 -4.33
N PHE A 616 13.37 -17.88 -5.34
CA PHE A 616 14.82 -17.96 -5.19
C PHE A 616 15.41 -16.60 -5.51
N MET A 617 16.29 -16.14 -4.65
CA MET A 617 16.95 -14.85 -4.79
C MET A 617 18.41 -14.98 -4.36
N ASP A 618 19.26 -14.31 -5.11
CA ASP A 618 20.68 -14.15 -4.86
C ASP A 618 21.01 -12.65 -4.86
N THR A 619 21.63 -12.18 -3.78
CA THR A 619 22.04 -10.78 -3.58
C THR A 619 23.53 -10.74 -3.39
N GLU A 620 24.19 -9.82 -4.05
CA GLU A 620 25.64 -9.67 -3.97
C GLU A 620 26.01 -8.18 -3.86
N ASP A 621 26.79 -7.84 -2.83
CA ASP A 621 27.48 -6.55 -2.78
C ASP A 621 28.68 -6.60 -3.71
N LYS A 622 28.59 -5.90 -4.84
CA LYS A 622 29.66 -5.84 -5.84
C LYS A 622 30.84 -4.98 -5.41
N THR A 623 30.78 -4.30 -4.29
CA THR A 623 31.87 -3.50 -3.73
C THR A 623 32.80 -4.37 -2.88
N THR A 624 32.21 -5.18 -2.01
CA THR A 624 32.95 -6.09 -1.10
C THR A 624 33.08 -7.50 -1.67
N GLN A 625 32.28 -7.87 -2.67
CA GLN A 625 32.11 -9.23 -3.21
C GLN A 625 31.57 -10.22 -2.17
N GLU A 626 30.84 -9.73 -1.17
CA GLU A 626 30.15 -10.53 -0.16
C GLU A 626 28.66 -10.70 -0.53
N PRO A 627 28.03 -11.83 -0.12
CA PRO A 627 26.62 -12.09 -0.39
C PRO A 627 25.66 -11.19 0.38
#